data_faaad543217caae89110fb5b47db9763
#
_entry.id   faaad543217caae89110fb5b47db9763
#
_cell.length_a   1.000
_cell.length_b   1.000
_cell.length_c   1.000
_cell.angle_alpha   90.00
_cell.angle_beta   90.00
_cell.angle_gamma   90.00
#
_symmetry.space_group_name_H-M   'P 1'
#
loop_
_entity.id
_entity.type
_entity.pdbx_description
1 polymer ?
#
loop_
_entity_poly.entity_id
_entity_poly.type
_entity_poly.pdbx_seq_one_letter_code
_entity_poly.pdbx_strand_id
1 'polypeptide(L)'
;SDNFTSGVRRGDVEGAKARTAMMRECLSYFQDLWHQRKAEPEDGFDLITLMQRDPTTSDMVDRPMDYLGNLGLLIVGGNDTTRNSITGGVLALNQYPDEYDKLRADPSLITSMVPEIIRWQTPLTHMRRTALEDVELGGKTIRQGDKVAMWYISGNRDETVIEQADDFIIDRANPRHHVSFGFGIHRCMGNRLAEMQLRVLWEEIMNRFSYIEVVGPEKRVHSNFVRGYTDLPVVVHPH
;
A
#
# COMPACT_ATOMS: atom_id res chain seq x y z
N SER A 1 8.20 8.87 -0.32
CA SER A 1 7.96 7.42 -0.24
C SER A 1 8.72 6.66 -1.32
N ASP A 2 8.72 7.11 -2.58
CA ASP A 2 9.39 6.46 -3.70
C ASP A 2 10.87 6.15 -3.42
N ASN A 3 11.53 7.03 -2.69
CA ASN A 3 12.93 6.88 -2.31
C ASN A 3 13.19 5.77 -1.26
N PHE A 4 12.17 5.37 -0.49
CA PHE A 4 12.28 4.23 0.43
C PHE A 4 12.11 2.90 -0.29
N THR A 5 11.31 2.87 -1.36
CA THR A 5 10.93 1.65 -2.10
C THR A 5 11.70 1.43 -3.39
N SER A 6 12.28 2.50 -3.98
CA SER A 6 13.14 2.38 -5.16
C SER A 6 14.47 1.71 -4.80
N GLY A 7 14.82 0.66 -5.52
CA GLY A 7 16.12 0.01 -5.38
C GLY A 7 17.25 0.88 -5.98
N VAL A 8 18.37 0.96 -5.27
CA VAL A 8 19.62 1.46 -5.86
C VAL A 8 20.21 0.34 -6.73
N ARG A 9 20.57 0.64 -7.97
CA ARG A 9 21.19 -0.36 -8.87
C ARG A 9 22.48 -0.88 -8.25
N ARG A 10 22.74 -2.16 -8.39
CA ARG A 10 23.99 -2.76 -7.90
C ARG A 10 25.20 -2.08 -8.56
N GLY A 11 26.10 -1.50 -7.74
CA GLY A 11 27.28 -0.77 -8.21
C GLY A 11 27.07 0.74 -8.40
N ASP A 12 25.86 1.27 -8.21
CA ASP A 12 25.58 2.69 -8.22
C ASP A 12 25.94 3.33 -6.86
N VAL A 13 27.22 3.73 -6.74
CA VAL A 13 27.79 4.32 -5.53
C VAL A 13 27.17 5.70 -5.25
N GLU A 14 26.94 6.50 -6.29
CA GLU A 14 26.36 7.85 -6.12
C GLU A 14 24.91 7.79 -5.71
N GLY A 15 24.12 6.90 -6.30
CA GLY A 15 22.74 6.65 -5.87
C GLY A 15 22.67 6.15 -4.42
N ALA A 16 23.60 5.29 -3.99
CA ALA A 16 23.68 4.84 -2.61
C ALA A 16 24.02 5.98 -1.64
N LYS A 17 24.95 6.87 -2.00
CA LYS A 17 25.29 8.05 -1.20
C LYS A 17 24.11 9.03 -1.10
N ALA A 18 23.47 9.33 -2.23
CA ALA A 18 22.29 10.22 -2.27
C ALA A 18 21.16 9.68 -1.38
N ARG A 19 20.88 8.37 -1.45
CA ARG A 19 19.89 7.72 -0.59
C ARG A 19 20.28 7.82 0.89
N THR A 20 21.55 7.61 1.23
CA THR A 20 22.02 7.72 2.61
C THR A 20 21.88 9.16 3.15
N ALA A 21 22.21 10.17 2.33
CA ALA A 21 22.06 11.58 2.70
C ALA A 21 20.58 11.91 2.98
N MET A 22 19.68 11.52 2.09
CA MET A 22 18.25 11.72 2.26
C MET A 22 17.68 11.00 3.50
N MET A 23 18.14 9.79 3.81
CA MET A 23 17.73 9.06 5.01
C MET A 23 18.19 9.78 6.29
N ARG A 24 19.38 10.39 6.28
CA ARG A 24 19.87 11.21 7.39
C ARG A 24 19.04 12.48 7.59
N GLU A 25 18.72 13.16 6.50
CA GLU A 25 17.86 14.35 6.53
C GLU A 25 16.46 14.00 7.07
N CYS A 26 15.88 12.92 6.59
CA CYS A 26 14.61 12.39 7.09
C CYS A 26 14.67 12.09 8.60
N LEU A 27 15.70 11.39 9.04
CA LEU A 27 15.91 11.08 10.47
C LEU A 27 16.03 12.36 11.30
N SER A 28 16.87 13.32 10.87
CA SER A 28 17.05 14.61 11.58
C SER A 28 15.73 15.35 11.72
N TYR A 29 14.97 15.48 10.63
CA TYR A 29 13.66 16.14 10.65
C TYR A 29 12.71 15.51 11.68
N PHE A 30 12.61 14.18 11.71
CA PHE A 30 11.72 13.50 12.62
C PHE A 30 12.23 13.50 14.08
N GLN A 31 13.54 13.55 14.31
CA GLN A 31 14.11 13.76 15.65
C GLN A 31 13.75 15.15 16.18
N ASP A 32 13.90 16.18 15.34
CA ASP A 32 13.51 17.55 15.71
C ASP A 32 12.01 17.62 16.02
N LEU A 33 11.17 16.98 15.19
CA LEU A 33 9.73 16.91 15.40
C LEU A 33 9.38 16.17 16.69
N TRP A 34 10.11 15.09 17.02
CA TRP A 34 9.96 14.39 18.30
C TRP A 34 10.19 15.30 19.48
N HIS A 35 11.29 16.07 19.46
CA HIS A 35 11.60 17.00 20.54
C HIS A 35 10.60 18.16 20.64
N GLN A 36 10.12 18.67 19.50
CA GLN A 36 9.06 19.67 19.48
C GLN A 36 7.78 19.15 20.13
N ARG A 37 7.32 17.96 19.74
CA ARG A 37 6.11 17.34 20.29
C ARG A 37 6.23 17.05 21.80
N LYS A 38 7.43 16.70 22.26
CA LYS A 38 7.69 16.49 23.70
C LYS A 38 7.56 17.76 24.53
N ALA A 39 7.77 18.94 23.92
CA ALA A 39 7.64 20.24 24.56
C ALA A 39 6.21 20.83 24.50
N GLU A 40 5.32 20.26 23.67
CA GLU A 40 3.93 20.69 23.52
C GLU A 40 3.01 20.06 24.58
N PRO A 41 1.81 20.65 24.81
CA PRO A 41 0.79 20.03 25.69
C PRO A 41 0.42 18.60 25.27
N GLU A 42 -0.01 17.79 26.24
CA GLU A 42 -0.25 16.34 26.07
C GLU A 42 -1.49 15.97 25.23
N ASP A 43 -2.15 16.89 24.54
CA ASP A 43 -3.40 16.65 23.81
C ASP A 43 -3.24 16.26 22.33
N GLY A 44 -2.00 16.22 21.82
CA GLY A 44 -1.69 15.81 20.45
C GLY A 44 -2.11 14.36 20.13
N PHE A 45 -2.66 14.13 18.92
CA PHE A 45 -3.14 12.83 18.45
C PHE A 45 -2.40 12.34 17.20
N ASP A 46 -1.23 12.88 16.91
CA ASP A 46 -0.38 12.37 15.83
C ASP A 46 0.44 11.14 16.28
N LEU A 47 0.93 10.36 15.31
CA LEU A 47 1.65 9.12 15.58
C LEU A 47 2.93 9.32 16.40
N ILE A 48 3.64 10.45 16.25
CA ILE A 48 4.86 10.73 17.01
C ILE A 48 4.51 10.95 18.47
N THR A 49 3.48 11.75 18.74
CA THR A 49 2.97 11.97 20.10
C THR A 49 2.51 10.66 20.74
N LEU A 50 1.81 9.81 19.99
CA LEU A 50 1.39 8.50 20.49
C LEU A 50 2.57 7.58 20.80
N MET A 51 3.62 7.55 19.95
CA MET A 51 4.85 6.79 20.21
C MET A 51 5.60 7.29 21.44
N GLN A 52 5.60 8.60 21.72
CA GLN A 52 6.20 9.16 22.94
C GLN A 52 5.50 8.74 24.22
N ARG A 53 4.18 8.53 24.14
CA ARG A 53 3.37 8.17 25.32
C ARG A 53 3.37 6.69 25.60
N ASP A 54 3.57 5.85 24.59
CA ASP A 54 3.60 4.40 24.77
C ASP A 54 4.93 3.98 25.43
N PRO A 55 4.90 3.30 26.57
CA PRO A 55 6.11 2.87 27.28
C PRO A 55 7.04 2.01 26.43
N THR A 56 6.53 1.30 25.43
CA THR A 56 7.33 0.42 24.55
C THR A 56 8.07 1.16 23.45
N THR A 57 7.71 2.42 23.19
CA THR A 57 8.27 3.25 22.10
C THR A 57 8.78 4.60 22.55
N SER A 58 8.59 4.98 23.84
CA SER A 58 8.94 6.31 24.38
C SER A 58 10.44 6.66 24.32
N ASP A 59 11.31 5.64 24.20
CA ASP A 59 12.77 5.76 24.05
C ASP A 59 13.23 5.61 22.58
N MET A 60 12.29 5.50 21.63
CA MET A 60 12.62 5.13 20.25
C MET A 60 13.54 6.14 19.56
N VAL A 61 13.45 7.43 19.90
CA VAL A 61 14.33 8.49 19.36
C VAL A 61 15.81 8.24 19.72
N ASP A 62 16.08 7.57 20.83
CA ASP A 62 17.44 7.23 21.29
C ASP A 62 18.00 5.99 20.55
N ARG A 63 17.17 5.34 19.73
CA ARG A 63 17.50 4.23 18.84
C ARG A 63 17.29 4.64 17.38
N PRO A 64 18.17 5.48 16.81
CA PRO A 64 17.89 6.21 15.55
C PRO A 64 17.60 5.30 14.35
N MET A 65 18.19 4.12 14.28
CA MET A 65 17.90 3.18 13.17
C MET A 65 16.54 2.50 13.32
N ASP A 66 16.11 2.19 14.54
CA ASP A 66 14.78 1.66 14.81
C ASP A 66 13.73 2.75 14.54
N TYR A 67 13.99 3.97 15.00
CA TYR A 67 13.12 5.12 14.76
C TYR A 67 12.92 5.38 13.26
N LEU A 68 14.01 5.48 12.51
CA LEU A 68 13.96 5.65 11.05
C LEU A 68 13.25 4.48 10.36
N GLY A 69 13.49 3.26 10.80
CA GLY A 69 12.85 2.06 10.28
C GLY A 69 11.32 2.06 10.47
N ASN A 70 10.86 2.42 11.68
CA ASN A 70 9.43 2.52 11.99
C ASN A 70 8.76 3.67 11.22
N LEU A 71 9.39 4.84 11.16
CA LEU A 71 8.90 5.97 10.36
C LEU A 71 8.82 5.61 8.87
N GLY A 72 9.88 4.99 8.33
CA GLY A 72 9.91 4.53 6.95
C GLY A 72 8.78 3.55 6.65
N LEU A 73 8.52 2.61 7.56
CA LEU A 73 7.40 1.65 7.45
C LEU A 73 6.05 2.36 7.40
N LEU A 74 5.82 3.34 8.29
CA LEU A 74 4.56 4.10 8.35
C LEU A 74 4.37 4.96 7.09
N ILE A 75 5.43 5.65 6.63
CA ILE A 75 5.38 6.49 5.42
C ILE A 75 5.11 5.65 4.17
N VAL A 76 5.84 4.55 3.99
CA VAL A 76 5.67 3.67 2.82
C VAL A 76 4.31 2.96 2.87
N GLY A 77 3.95 2.42 4.03
CA GLY A 77 2.69 1.71 4.19
C GLY A 77 1.46 2.60 4.00
N GLY A 78 1.53 3.86 4.46
CA GLY A 78 0.40 4.79 4.41
C GLY A 78 0.24 5.52 3.07
N ASN A 79 1.33 5.78 2.35
CA ASN A 79 1.29 6.59 1.13
C ASN A 79 1.25 5.76 -0.15
N ASP A 80 2.28 4.95 -0.41
CA ASP A 80 2.47 4.32 -1.71
C ASP A 80 1.37 3.34 -2.06
N THR A 81 0.95 2.53 -1.10
CA THR A 81 -0.06 1.49 -1.33
C THR A 81 -1.43 2.10 -1.61
N THR A 82 -1.82 3.14 -0.87
CA THR A 82 -3.09 3.85 -1.06
C THR A 82 -3.10 4.62 -2.37
N ARG A 83 -2.05 5.41 -2.65
CA ARG A 83 -1.90 6.14 -3.91
C ARG A 83 -2.00 5.20 -5.12
N ASN A 84 -1.27 4.09 -5.11
CA ASN A 84 -1.28 3.14 -6.20
C ASN A 84 -2.62 2.39 -6.33
N SER A 85 -3.36 2.20 -5.23
CA SER A 85 -4.72 1.66 -5.28
C SER A 85 -5.70 2.64 -5.91
N ILE A 86 -5.58 3.94 -5.61
CA ILE A 86 -6.39 5.00 -6.24
C ILE A 86 -6.16 5.01 -7.75
N THR A 87 -4.90 5.12 -8.17
CA THR A 87 -4.52 5.13 -9.58
C THR A 87 -4.94 3.84 -10.29
N GLY A 88 -4.74 2.69 -9.64
CA GLY A 88 -5.16 1.40 -10.17
C GLY A 88 -6.67 1.26 -10.31
N GLY A 89 -7.46 1.87 -9.42
CA GLY A 89 -8.91 1.91 -9.51
C GLY A 89 -9.39 2.72 -10.72
N VAL A 90 -8.79 3.89 -10.96
CA VAL A 90 -9.09 4.70 -12.16
C VAL A 90 -8.76 3.92 -13.43
N LEU A 91 -7.57 3.31 -13.49
CA LEU A 91 -7.17 2.51 -14.64
C LEU A 91 -8.10 1.30 -14.85
N ALA A 92 -8.44 0.57 -13.78
CA ALA A 92 -9.33 -0.58 -13.86
C ALA A 92 -10.70 -0.21 -14.41
N LEU A 93 -11.34 0.84 -13.91
CA LEU A 93 -12.64 1.28 -14.41
C LEU A 93 -12.59 1.71 -15.88
N ASN A 94 -11.48 2.25 -16.37
CA ASN A 94 -11.31 2.55 -17.80
C ASN A 94 -11.05 1.30 -18.65
N GLN A 95 -10.41 0.26 -18.10
CA GLN A 95 -10.20 -1.01 -18.78
C GLN A 95 -11.47 -1.89 -18.79
N TYR A 96 -12.36 -1.69 -17.82
CA TYR A 96 -13.63 -2.40 -17.66
C TYR A 96 -14.80 -1.39 -17.66
N PRO A 97 -15.15 -0.82 -18.81
CA PRO A 97 -16.14 0.26 -18.92
C PRO A 97 -17.53 -0.15 -18.41
N ASP A 98 -17.92 -1.41 -18.57
CA ASP A 98 -19.20 -1.92 -18.06
C ASP A 98 -19.25 -1.84 -16.52
N GLU A 99 -18.13 -2.04 -15.84
CA GLU A 99 -18.03 -1.89 -14.38
C GLU A 99 -18.13 -0.41 -13.96
N TYR A 100 -17.58 0.49 -14.78
CA TYR A 100 -17.74 1.92 -14.54
C TYR A 100 -19.19 2.36 -14.73
N ASP A 101 -19.89 1.79 -15.72
CA ASP A 101 -21.33 2.05 -15.96
C ASP A 101 -22.17 1.55 -14.78
N LYS A 102 -21.89 0.35 -14.25
CA LYS A 102 -22.53 -0.13 -13.03
C LYS A 102 -22.32 0.85 -11.86
N LEU A 103 -21.08 1.32 -11.65
CA LEU A 103 -20.78 2.27 -10.57
C LEU A 103 -21.55 3.58 -10.72
N ARG A 104 -21.68 4.11 -11.95
CA ARG A 104 -22.46 5.33 -12.24
C ARG A 104 -23.94 5.12 -11.99
N ALA A 105 -24.45 3.96 -12.32
CA ALA A 105 -25.85 3.60 -12.09
C ALA A 105 -26.18 3.37 -10.61
N ASP A 106 -25.22 2.83 -9.85
CA ASP A 106 -25.38 2.55 -8.41
C ASP A 106 -24.12 2.88 -7.62
N PRO A 107 -23.97 4.11 -7.12
CA PRO A 107 -22.80 4.50 -6.30
C PRO A 107 -22.66 3.72 -4.98
N SER A 108 -23.68 2.99 -4.52
CA SER A 108 -23.58 2.14 -3.32
C SER A 108 -22.55 1.01 -3.49
N LEU A 109 -22.24 0.64 -4.74
CA LEU A 109 -21.22 -0.34 -5.11
C LEU A 109 -19.79 0.10 -4.74
N ILE A 110 -19.55 1.36 -4.37
CA ILE A 110 -18.24 1.81 -3.84
C ILE A 110 -17.79 0.91 -2.69
N THR A 111 -18.70 0.43 -1.87
CA THR A 111 -18.40 -0.42 -0.71
C THR A 111 -17.78 -1.77 -1.09
N SER A 112 -18.22 -2.39 -2.18
CA SER A 112 -17.66 -3.64 -2.72
C SER A 112 -16.51 -3.38 -3.70
N MET A 113 -16.57 -2.30 -4.46
CA MET A 113 -15.52 -1.89 -5.39
C MET A 113 -14.18 -1.61 -4.69
N VAL A 114 -14.17 -0.97 -3.52
CA VAL A 114 -12.93 -0.61 -2.83
C VAL A 114 -12.06 -1.84 -2.51
N PRO A 115 -12.56 -2.90 -1.86
CA PRO A 115 -11.79 -4.13 -1.70
C PRO A 115 -11.39 -4.79 -3.03
N GLU A 116 -12.23 -4.72 -4.05
CA GLU A 116 -11.89 -5.25 -5.39
C GLU A 116 -10.76 -4.47 -6.05
N ILE A 117 -10.72 -3.14 -5.92
CA ILE A 117 -9.56 -2.31 -6.34
C ILE A 117 -8.30 -2.81 -5.65
N ILE A 118 -8.34 -3.01 -4.33
CA ILE A 118 -7.19 -3.45 -3.53
C ILE A 118 -6.74 -4.85 -3.96
N ARG A 119 -7.68 -5.76 -4.24
CA ARG A 119 -7.40 -7.09 -4.77
C ARG A 119 -6.75 -7.02 -6.16
N TRP A 120 -7.40 -6.34 -7.10
CA TRP A 120 -6.99 -6.28 -8.50
C TRP A 120 -5.66 -5.55 -8.68
N GLN A 121 -5.47 -4.43 -7.98
CA GLN A 121 -4.24 -3.66 -8.00
C GLN A 121 -3.09 -4.39 -7.29
N THR A 122 -3.34 -5.01 -6.14
CA THR A 122 -2.30 -5.66 -5.32
C THR A 122 -1.03 -4.82 -5.22
N PRO A 123 -1.05 -3.66 -4.52
CA PRO A 123 0.02 -2.66 -4.60
C PRO A 123 1.39 -3.15 -4.09
N LEU A 124 1.42 -4.18 -3.24
CA LEU A 124 2.62 -4.93 -2.88
C LEU A 124 2.54 -6.34 -3.46
N THR A 125 3.50 -6.71 -4.30
CA THR A 125 3.45 -7.98 -5.04
C THR A 125 3.68 -9.19 -4.18
N HIS A 126 4.53 -9.06 -3.14
CA HIS A 126 4.91 -10.17 -2.28
C HIS A 126 5.45 -9.68 -0.93
N MET A 127 5.48 -10.59 0.03
CA MET A 127 6.23 -10.44 1.28
C MET A 127 7.08 -11.68 1.54
N ARG A 128 8.14 -11.51 2.32
CA ARG A 128 9.07 -12.59 2.63
C ARG A 128 9.00 -12.95 4.12
N ARG A 129 9.14 -14.25 4.41
CA ARG A 129 9.35 -14.80 5.75
C ARG A 129 10.64 -15.61 5.78
N THR A 130 11.15 -15.86 6.97
CA THR A 130 12.23 -16.83 7.22
C THR A 130 11.65 -17.93 8.09
N ALA A 131 11.79 -19.17 7.67
CA ALA A 131 11.36 -20.32 8.46
C ALA A 131 12.14 -20.39 9.79
N LEU A 132 11.43 -20.54 10.90
CA LEU A 132 12.04 -20.65 12.24
C LEU A 132 12.35 -22.10 12.61
N GLU A 133 11.73 -23.05 11.94
CA GLU A 133 11.89 -24.50 12.12
C GLU A 133 11.62 -25.20 10.78
N ASP A 134 11.91 -26.48 10.70
CA ASP A 134 11.55 -27.31 9.55
C ASP A 134 10.04 -27.51 9.52
N VAL A 135 9.41 -27.34 8.36
CA VAL A 135 7.96 -27.51 8.18
C VAL A 135 7.64 -28.12 6.82
N GLU A 136 6.62 -28.98 6.79
CA GLU A 136 6.08 -29.52 5.55
C GLU A 136 4.93 -28.63 5.03
N LEU A 137 5.02 -28.22 3.77
CA LEU A 137 3.99 -27.44 3.11
C LEU A 137 3.81 -27.90 1.66
N GLY A 138 2.61 -28.32 1.29
CA GLY A 138 2.30 -28.78 -0.07
C GLY A 138 3.17 -29.93 -0.55
N GLY A 139 3.54 -30.86 0.35
CA GLY A 139 4.40 -32.01 0.06
C GLY A 139 5.89 -31.65 -0.14
N LYS A 140 6.31 -30.46 0.29
CA LYS A 140 7.70 -29.99 0.23
C LYS A 140 8.18 -29.62 1.62
N THR A 141 9.42 -29.99 1.94
CA THR A 141 10.08 -29.58 3.17
C THR A 141 10.67 -28.19 3.03
N ILE A 142 10.25 -27.28 3.89
CA ILE A 142 10.86 -25.96 4.09
C ILE A 142 11.75 -26.09 5.32
N ARG A 143 13.04 -25.82 5.20
CA ARG A 143 14.02 -25.97 6.27
C ARG A 143 14.13 -24.71 7.10
N GLN A 144 14.53 -24.85 8.35
CA GLN A 144 14.90 -23.71 9.20
C GLN A 144 15.92 -22.80 8.48
N GLY A 145 15.65 -21.49 8.47
CA GLY A 145 16.46 -20.48 7.77
C GLY A 145 16.07 -20.22 6.31
N ASP A 146 15.24 -21.08 5.72
CA ASP A 146 14.78 -20.88 4.35
C ASP A 146 13.96 -19.59 4.21
N LYS A 147 14.09 -18.96 3.03
CA LYS A 147 13.34 -17.76 2.65
C LYS A 147 12.08 -18.17 1.90
N VAL A 148 10.92 -17.84 2.47
CA VAL A 148 9.61 -18.12 1.88
C VAL A 148 9.01 -16.81 1.35
N ALA A 149 8.84 -16.71 0.05
CA ALA A 149 8.16 -15.58 -0.60
C ALA A 149 6.67 -15.91 -0.78
N MET A 150 5.82 -15.07 -0.19
CA MET A 150 4.36 -15.15 -0.36
C MET A 150 3.95 -14.18 -1.46
N TRP A 151 3.59 -14.72 -2.62
CA TRP A 151 3.21 -13.93 -3.79
C TRP A 151 1.73 -13.52 -3.70
N TYR A 152 1.46 -12.35 -3.15
CA TYR A 152 0.10 -11.81 -3.01
C TYR A 152 -0.57 -11.59 -4.36
N ILE A 153 0.20 -11.14 -5.37
CA ILE A 153 -0.33 -10.93 -6.71
C ILE A 153 -0.81 -12.25 -7.35
N SER A 154 -0.13 -13.36 -7.09
CA SER A 154 -0.55 -14.68 -7.56
C SER A 154 -1.77 -15.18 -6.78
N GLY A 155 -1.75 -15.05 -5.44
CA GLY A 155 -2.87 -15.46 -4.60
C GLY A 155 -4.16 -14.68 -4.90
N ASN A 156 -4.05 -13.40 -5.28
CA ASN A 156 -5.20 -12.58 -5.68
C ASN A 156 -5.71 -12.87 -7.10
N ARG A 157 -5.00 -13.72 -7.85
CA ARG A 157 -5.35 -14.20 -9.20
C ARG A 157 -5.57 -15.71 -9.24
N ASP A 158 -5.74 -16.34 -8.09
CA ASP A 158 -5.93 -17.79 -7.99
C ASP A 158 -7.41 -18.15 -8.23
N GLU A 159 -7.71 -18.65 -9.42
CA GLU A 159 -9.06 -19.04 -9.84
C GLU A 159 -9.59 -20.27 -9.08
N THR A 160 -8.73 -21.00 -8.36
CA THR A 160 -9.18 -22.11 -7.51
C THR A 160 -9.92 -21.63 -6.26
N VAL A 161 -9.77 -20.36 -5.89
CA VAL A 161 -10.36 -19.74 -4.70
C VAL A 161 -11.13 -18.44 -4.97
N ILE A 162 -10.85 -17.77 -6.10
CA ILE A 162 -11.49 -16.52 -6.51
C ILE A 162 -12.02 -16.69 -7.93
N GLU A 163 -13.33 -16.77 -8.06
CA GLU A 163 -13.98 -16.90 -9.36
C GLU A 163 -13.65 -15.70 -10.25
N GLN A 164 -13.30 -15.92 -11.53
CA GLN A 164 -12.91 -14.89 -12.49
C GLN A 164 -11.84 -13.96 -11.88
N ALA A 165 -10.76 -14.55 -11.34
CA ALA A 165 -9.77 -13.84 -10.54
C ALA A 165 -8.98 -12.77 -11.33
N ASP A 166 -8.86 -12.91 -12.65
CA ASP A 166 -8.20 -11.94 -13.53
C ASP A 166 -9.09 -10.75 -13.89
N ASP A 167 -10.41 -10.89 -13.75
CA ASP A 167 -11.36 -9.82 -14.05
C ASP A 167 -11.51 -8.84 -12.87
N PHE A 168 -11.81 -7.59 -13.22
CA PHE A 168 -12.20 -6.56 -12.26
C PHE A 168 -13.73 -6.51 -12.19
N ILE A 169 -14.29 -6.86 -11.04
CA ILE A 169 -15.75 -7.00 -10.84
C ILE A 169 -16.14 -6.27 -9.55
N ILE A 170 -16.79 -5.11 -9.68
CA ILE A 170 -17.06 -4.23 -8.53
C ILE A 170 -18.17 -4.73 -7.59
N ASP A 171 -19.04 -5.59 -8.07
CA ASP A 171 -20.15 -6.20 -7.32
C ASP A 171 -19.87 -7.65 -6.90
N ARG A 172 -18.59 -8.04 -6.83
CA ARG A 172 -18.16 -9.39 -6.41
C ARG A 172 -18.77 -9.77 -5.05
N ALA A 173 -19.29 -10.98 -4.94
CA ALA A 173 -20.00 -11.44 -3.74
C ALA A 173 -19.15 -11.41 -2.46
N ASN A 174 -17.84 -11.74 -2.57
CA ASN A 174 -16.90 -11.74 -1.46
C ASN A 174 -15.68 -10.85 -1.76
N PRO A 175 -15.84 -9.52 -1.86
CA PRO A 175 -14.80 -8.63 -2.38
C PRO A 175 -13.57 -8.54 -1.45
N ARG A 176 -13.73 -8.87 -0.15
CA ARG A 176 -12.61 -8.90 0.83
C ARG A 176 -11.86 -10.23 0.87
N HIS A 177 -12.21 -11.19 0.03
CA HIS A 177 -11.51 -12.47 -0.08
C HIS A 177 -10.24 -12.32 -0.92
N HIS A 178 -9.27 -11.58 -0.38
CA HIS A 178 -7.98 -11.32 -1.00
C HIS A 178 -6.86 -11.25 0.04
N VAL A 179 -5.61 -11.39 -0.40
CA VAL A 179 -4.41 -11.40 0.46
C VAL A 179 -3.57 -10.13 0.36
N SER A 180 -4.04 -9.05 -0.28
CA SER A 180 -3.29 -7.78 -0.43
C SER A 180 -2.84 -7.18 0.89
N PHE A 181 -3.61 -7.37 1.96
CA PHE A 181 -3.28 -6.92 3.31
C PHE A 181 -2.39 -7.90 4.10
N GLY A 182 -1.99 -9.01 3.48
CA GLY A 182 -1.31 -10.09 4.17
C GLY A 182 -2.20 -10.84 5.16
N PHE A 183 -1.58 -11.75 5.92
CA PHE A 183 -2.26 -12.59 6.90
C PHE A 183 -1.37 -12.81 8.14
N GLY A 184 -2.00 -13.18 9.27
CA GLY A 184 -1.32 -13.48 10.53
C GLY A 184 -0.86 -12.22 11.27
N ILE A 185 0.19 -12.36 12.09
CA ILE A 185 0.68 -11.31 12.99
C ILE A 185 1.15 -10.04 12.26
N HIS A 186 1.59 -10.17 11.01
CA HIS A 186 2.00 -9.03 10.17
C HIS A 186 0.91 -8.55 9.22
N ARG A 187 -0.35 -8.92 9.44
CA ARG A 187 -1.44 -8.34 8.66
C ARG A 187 -1.40 -6.81 8.77
N CYS A 188 -1.69 -6.14 7.64
CA CYS A 188 -1.73 -4.67 7.57
C CYS A 188 -2.56 -4.07 8.72
N MET A 189 -1.93 -3.24 9.56
CA MET A 189 -2.60 -2.55 10.66
C MET A 189 -3.52 -1.43 10.16
N GLY A 190 -3.21 -0.85 8.98
CA GLY A 190 -3.92 0.27 8.36
C GLY A 190 -5.03 -0.14 7.38
N ASN A 191 -5.42 -1.42 7.31
CA ASN A 191 -6.37 -1.91 6.31
C ASN A 191 -7.72 -1.17 6.34
N ARG A 192 -8.25 -0.88 7.54
CA ARG A 192 -9.52 -0.15 7.70
C ARG A 192 -9.39 1.31 7.27
N LEU A 193 -8.26 1.95 7.61
CA LEU A 193 -7.98 3.33 7.19
C LEU A 193 -7.84 3.41 5.67
N ALA A 194 -7.13 2.48 5.05
CA ALA A 194 -6.97 2.43 3.60
C ALA A 194 -8.31 2.25 2.88
N GLU A 195 -9.15 1.31 3.32
CA GLU A 195 -10.51 1.14 2.75
C GLU A 195 -11.37 2.39 2.95
N MET A 196 -11.28 3.04 4.12
CA MET A 196 -12.03 4.27 4.40
C MET A 196 -11.57 5.42 3.50
N GLN A 197 -10.26 5.64 3.35
CA GLN A 197 -9.72 6.68 2.47
C GLN A 197 -10.13 6.48 1.02
N LEU A 198 -10.04 5.24 0.50
CA LEU A 198 -10.48 4.92 -0.85
C LEU A 198 -11.99 5.15 -1.01
N ARG A 199 -12.79 4.71 -0.05
CA ARG A 199 -14.25 4.91 -0.10
C ARG A 199 -14.61 6.39 -0.14
N VAL A 200 -14.11 7.18 0.79
CA VAL A 200 -14.41 8.64 0.86
C VAL A 200 -13.96 9.33 -0.42
N LEU A 201 -12.77 8.96 -0.95
CA LEU A 201 -12.29 9.54 -2.20
C LEU A 201 -13.21 9.21 -3.38
N TRP A 202 -13.66 7.95 -3.50
CA TRP A 202 -14.55 7.55 -4.59
C TRP A 202 -15.96 8.14 -4.44
N GLU A 203 -16.47 8.29 -3.24
CA GLU A 203 -17.71 9.03 -2.95
C GLU A 203 -17.58 10.48 -3.44
N GLU A 204 -16.47 11.16 -3.13
CA GLU A 204 -16.20 12.53 -3.57
C GLU A 204 -15.98 12.63 -5.10
N ILE A 205 -15.32 11.66 -5.72
CA ILE A 205 -15.15 11.60 -7.17
C ILE A 205 -16.52 11.49 -7.84
N MET A 206 -17.35 10.55 -7.41
CA MET A 206 -18.68 10.33 -8.00
C MET A 206 -19.63 11.51 -7.79
N ASN A 207 -19.44 12.27 -6.73
CA ASN A 207 -20.25 13.48 -6.49
C ASN A 207 -19.84 14.69 -7.37
N ARG A 208 -18.58 14.74 -7.83
CA ARG A 208 -18.02 15.91 -8.53
C ARG A 208 -17.83 15.70 -10.03
N PHE A 209 -17.58 14.47 -10.42
CA PHE A 209 -17.22 14.14 -11.79
C PHE A 209 -18.10 13.03 -12.35
N SER A 210 -18.60 13.23 -13.54
CA SER A 210 -19.35 12.21 -14.28
C SER A 210 -18.44 11.08 -14.77
N TYR A 211 -17.16 11.41 -15.04
CA TYR A 211 -16.19 10.45 -15.57
C TYR A 211 -14.74 10.94 -15.36
N ILE A 212 -13.84 10.00 -15.09
CA ILE A 212 -12.38 10.20 -15.17
C ILE A 212 -11.89 9.34 -16.33
N GLU A 213 -11.46 9.97 -17.40
CA GLU A 213 -10.99 9.34 -18.64
C GLU A 213 -9.46 9.18 -18.60
N VAL A 214 -8.96 7.97 -18.86
CA VAL A 214 -7.54 7.74 -19.10
C VAL A 214 -7.22 8.05 -20.54
N VAL A 215 -6.42 9.09 -20.80
CA VAL A 215 -6.14 9.64 -22.14
C VAL A 215 -4.75 9.27 -22.68
N GLY A 216 -4.00 8.45 -21.99
CA GLY A 216 -2.68 8.01 -22.42
C GLY A 216 -2.19 6.78 -21.68
N PRO A 217 -1.06 6.20 -22.14
CA PRO A 217 -0.51 4.99 -21.51
C PRO A 217 0.00 5.28 -20.10
N GLU A 218 -0.26 4.34 -19.20
CA GLU A 218 0.32 4.37 -17.86
C GLU A 218 1.84 4.15 -17.89
N LYS A 219 2.57 4.82 -17.01
CA LYS A 219 3.96 4.51 -16.72
C LYS A 219 4.06 3.87 -15.35
N ARG A 220 4.75 2.72 -15.30
CA ARG A 220 4.90 1.91 -14.10
C ARG A 220 6.18 2.22 -13.36
N VAL A 221 6.13 2.11 -12.03
CA VAL A 221 7.33 2.12 -11.18
C VAL A 221 8.19 0.90 -11.53
N HIS A 222 9.49 1.10 -11.74
CA HIS A 222 10.43 0.01 -11.94
C HIS A 222 10.79 -0.64 -10.58
N SER A 223 9.93 -1.56 -10.14
CA SER A 223 10.08 -2.27 -8.87
C SER A 223 9.51 -3.68 -8.98
N ASN A 224 10.17 -4.66 -8.36
CA ASN A 224 9.64 -6.01 -8.19
C ASN A 224 8.78 -6.15 -6.92
N PHE A 225 8.74 -5.13 -6.08
CA PHE A 225 8.03 -5.12 -4.80
C PHE A 225 6.75 -4.27 -4.84
N VAL A 226 6.88 -3.01 -5.31
CA VAL A 226 5.75 -2.11 -5.44
C VAL A 226 5.18 -2.18 -6.85
N ARG A 227 3.91 -2.58 -6.97
CA ARG A 227 3.14 -2.49 -8.20
C ARG A 227 2.46 -1.12 -8.25
N GLY A 228 3.18 -0.14 -8.78
CA GLY A 228 2.76 1.26 -8.75
C GLY A 228 2.88 1.96 -10.09
N TYR A 229 2.50 3.23 -10.07
CA TYR A 229 2.49 4.10 -11.23
C TYR A 229 3.36 5.33 -10.96
N THR A 230 4.13 5.75 -11.96
CA THR A 230 4.82 7.04 -11.98
C THR A 230 4.01 8.09 -12.71
N ASP A 231 3.13 7.66 -13.63
CA ASP A 231 2.30 8.54 -14.42
C ASP A 231 1.05 7.80 -14.92
N LEU A 232 -0.09 8.46 -14.89
CA LEU A 232 -1.35 8.05 -15.51
C LEU A 232 -2.07 9.31 -16.02
N PRO A 233 -1.98 9.62 -17.33
CA PRO A 233 -2.64 10.80 -17.91
C PRO A 233 -4.16 10.64 -17.88
N VAL A 234 -4.85 11.59 -17.26
CA VAL A 234 -6.31 11.59 -17.17
C VAL A 234 -6.93 12.93 -17.53
N VAL A 235 -8.16 12.90 -18.01
CA VAL A 235 -9.06 14.05 -18.11
C VAL A 235 -10.25 13.79 -17.18
N VAL A 236 -10.59 14.79 -16.37
CA VAL A 236 -11.76 14.74 -15.49
C VAL A 236 -12.92 15.48 -16.15
N HIS A 237 -14.09 14.86 -16.18
CA HIS A 237 -15.31 15.42 -16.75
C HIS A 237 -16.27 15.77 -15.61
N PRO A 238 -16.46 17.07 -15.29
CA PRO A 238 -17.44 17.51 -14.27
C PRO A 238 -18.87 17.11 -14.64
N HIS A 239 -19.76 17.09 -13.67
CA HIS A 239 -21.21 16.96 -13.90
C HIS A 239 -21.79 18.17 -14.62
#